data_52c88811c9987efbfdd61f4c90706eb6
#
_entry.id   52c88811c9987efbfdd61f4c90706eb6
#
_cell.length_a   1.000
_cell.length_b   1.000
_cell.length_c   1.000
_cell.angle_alpha   90.00
_cell.angle_beta   90.00
_cell.angle_gamma   90.00
#
_symmetry.space_group_name_H-M   'P 1'
#
loop_
_entity.id
_entity.type
_entity.pdbx_description
1 polymer ?
#
loop_
_entity_poly.entity_id
_entity_poly.type
_entity_poly.pdbx_seq_one_letter_code
_entity_poly.pdbx_strand_id
1 'polypeptide(L)'
;MPAYGIGILPFLALIKTEEESTLKQMAYADDIGGGAKLEVLKKWWRNIETHGPSFGYFPKASKSWLVVKEEKYQEALNIFADTEINVTTAGRKYLGGFVGKREGSEEYVQELQNDWISQLEVLSEIAKSEPQAAYTAFTAGFQHKMTYFIRTIPDSSRVLKPLDDVLNEKFIPAVTEGHIMSDADRELISLPVRFGGLGIPVYQELCDREFDNSRKATQLLRPKIVAQDSQFEHNQVREREIEREIREARESTNKLKLENLRSRMTDEQKRANDLSQLKGASAWLTSLPLKEEGFVLNKREFFDALAVRYRWTMKRLPLNCSCGVHNRPCNAMPFGWLCYQTP
;
A
#
# COMPACT_ATOMS: atom_id res chain seq x y z
N MET A 1 2.24 6.19 23.61
CA MET A 1 3.20 5.21 23.06
C MET A 1 4.62 5.34 23.62
N PRO A 2 5.34 6.50 23.55
CA PRO A 2 6.73 6.57 24.03
C PRO A 2 6.88 6.22 25.53
N ALA A 3 6.00 6.74 26.39
CA ALA A 3 6.03 6.48 27.84
C ALA A 3 5.89 4.98 28.17
N TYR A 4 5.01 4.27 27.47
CA TYR A 4 4.87 2.82 27.62
C TYR A 4 6.15 2.09 27.22
N GLY A 5 6.73 2.44 26.05
CA GLY A 5 7.98 1.86 25.57
C GLY A 5 9.13 2.00 26.57
N ILE A 6 9.28 3.17 27.18
CA ILE A 6 10.28 3.42 28.24
C ILE A 6 9.96 2.59 29.50
N GLY A 7 8.70 2.55 29.93
CA GLY A 7 8.27 1.83 31.12
C GLY A 7 8.47 0.32 31.05
N ILE A 8 8.40 -0.29 29.85
CA ILE A 8 8.57 -1.73 29.66
C ILE A 8 10.04 -2.18 29.56
N LEU A 9 11.00 -1.27 29.33
CA LEU A 9 12.42 -1.62 29.17
C LEU A 9 13.02 -2.42 30.34
N PRO A 10 12.78 -2.07 31.63
CA PRO A 10 13.29 -2.87 32.74
C PRO A 10 12.71 -4.28 32.75
N PHE A 11 11.45 -4.45 32.37
CA PHE A 11 10.85 -5.77 32.22
C PHE A 11 11.51 -6.59 31.11
N LEU A 12 11.72 -5.99 29.95
CA LEU A 12 12.39 -6.66 28.84
C LEU A 12 13.83 -7.08 29.18
N ALA A 13 14.54 -6.28 29.98
CA ALA A 13 15.87 -6.64 30.49
C ALA A 13 15.80 -7.81 31.48
N LEU A 14 14.79 -7.79 32.37
CA LEU A 14 14.62 -8.83 33.39
C LEU A 14 14.27 -10.21 32.82
N ILE A 15 13.40 -10.26 31.79
CA ILE A 15 13.00 -11.54 31.18
C ILE A 15 14.06 -12.14 30.26
N LYS A 16 15.09 -11.38 29.90
CA LYS A 16 16.24 -11.83 29.09
C LYS A 16 17.42 -12.11 30.02
N THR A 17 17.52 -13.31 30.54
CA THR A 17 18.61 -13.70 31.41
C THR A 17 19.93 -13.93 30.66
N GLU A 18 21.08 -13.74 31.31
CA GLU A 18 22.41 -13.91 30.71
C GLU A 18 22.66 -15.35 30.21
N GLU A 19 22.06 -16.36 30.84
CA GLU A 19 22.14 -17.76 30.41
C GLU A 19 21.44 -18.01 29.05
N GLU A 20 20.65 -17.06 28.57
CA GLU A 20 19.87 -17.16 27.35
C GLU A 20 20.51 -16.38 26.18
N SER A 21 21.82 -16.43 26.03
CA SER A 21 22.59 -15.71 24.98
C SER A 21 22.09 -15.95 23.55
N THR A 22 21.34 -17.03 23.32
CA THR A 22 20.76 -17.39 22.01
C THR A 22 19.38 -16.78 21.78
N LEU A 23 18.74 -16.21 22.81
CA LEU A 23 17.43 -15.58 22.70
C LEU A 23 17.52 -14.27 21.92
N LYS A 24 16.73 -14.17 20.86
CA LYS A 24 16.47 -12.93 20.13
C LYS A 24 15.08 -12.45 20.52
N GLN A 25 14.98 -11.38 21.31
CA GLN A 25 13.69 -10.81 21.68
C GLN A 25 13.47 -9.46 21.02
N MET A 26 12.21 -9.17 20.74
CA MET A 26 11.78 -7.88 20.23
C MET A 26 10.46 -7.51 20.88
N ALA A 27 10.19 -6.21 21.01
CA ALA A 27 8.94 -5.69 21.47
C ALA A 27 8.48 -4.55 20.56
N TYR A 28 7.19 -4.50 20.29
CA TYR A 28 6.55 -3.40 19.59
C TYR A 28 5.23 -3.09 20.29
N ALA A 29 5.18 -1.93 20.95
CA ALA A 29 4.07 -1.59 21.85
C ALA A 29 3.85 -2.70 22.91
N ASP A 30 2.68 -3.32 22.94
CA ASP A 30 2.29 -4.40 23.84
C ASP A 30 2.61 -5.81 23.30
N ASP A 31 3.02 -5.91 22.04
CA ASP A 31 3.42 -7.19 21.45
C ASP A 31 4.91 -7.51 21.74
N ILE A 32 5.16 -8.64 22.39
CA ILE A 32 6.50 -9.15 22.64
C ILE A 32 6.70 -10.45 21.84
N GLY A 33 7.80 -10.53 21.12
CA GLY A 33 8.19 -11.71 20.35
C GLY A 33 9.58 -12.21 20.71
N GLY A 34 9.80 -13.52 20.61
CA GLY A 34 11.08 -14.15 20.86
C GLY A 34 11.43 -15.24 19.86
N GLY A 35 12.71 -15.41 19.57
CA GLY A 35 13.25 -16.47 18.72
C GLY A 35 14.46 -17.13 19.38
N ALA A 36 14.36 -18.45 19.66
CA ALA A 36 15.42 -19.25 20.27
C ALA A 36 15.14 -20.76 20.09
N LYS A 37 15.95 -21.62 20.72
CA LYS A 37 15.61 -23.03 20.91
C LYS A 37 14.40 -23.17 21.85
N LEU A 38 13.64 -24.26 21.70
CA LEU A 38 12.37 -24.46 22.42
C LEU A 38 12.51 -24.37 23.95
N GLU A 39 13.52 -24.96 24.51
CA GLU A 39 13.79 -24.93 25.96
C GLU A 39 14.02 -23.48 26.47
N VAL A 40 14.79 -22.70 25.69
CA VAL A 40 15.03 -21.27 25.99
C VAL A 40 13.76 -20.46 25.90
N LEU A 41 12.95 -20.70 24.86
CA LEU A 41 11.64 -20.04 24.72
C LEU A 41 10.69 -20.40 25.84
N LYS A 42 10.74 -21.65 26.36
CA LYS A 42 9.92 -22.07 27.49
C LYS A 42 10.30 -21.34 28.77
N LYS A 43 11.60 -21.21 29.06
CA LYS A 43 12.09 -20.43 30.20
C LYS A 43 11.71 -18.95 30.08
N TRP A 44 11.93 -18.39 28.90
CA TRP A 44 11.57 -17.02 28.61
C TRP A 44 10.06 -16.76 28.81
N TRP A 45 9.21 -17.67 28.35
CA TRP A 45 7.75 -17.58 28.58
C TRP A 45 7.41 -17.59 30.07
N ARG A 46 8.04 -18.47 30.85
CA ARG A 46 7.87 -18.54 32.30
C ARG A 46 8.28 -17.23 32.99
N ASN A 47 9.37 -16.62 32.54
CA ASN A 47 9.81 -15.32 33.04
C ASN A 47 8.77 -14.22 32.74
N ILE A 48 8.16 -14.25 31.54
CA ILE A 48 7.08 -13.33 31.17
C ILE A 48 5.87 -13.52 32.10
N GLU A 49 5.43 -14.76 32.33
CA GLU A 49 4.31 -15.07 33.23
C GLU A 49 4.58 -14.63 34.66
N THR A 50 5.79 -14.88 35.16
CA THR A 50 6.17 -14.61 36.57
C THR A 50 6.35 -13.13 36.82
N HIS A 51 7.05 -12.43 35.97
CA HIS A 51 7.45 -11.04 36.22
C HIS A 51 6.54 -10.00 35.56
N GLY A 52 5.84 -10.36 34.48
CA GLY A 52 4.98 -9.45 33.75
C GLY A 52 3.99 -8.67 34.60
N PRO A 53 3.21 -9.33 35.50
CA PRO A 53 2.21 -8.64 36.32
C PRO A 53 2.77 -7.50 37.16
N SER A 54 4.00 -7.60 37.68
CA SER A 54 4.63 -6.52 38.47
C SER A 54 4.99 -5.29 37.62
N PHE A 55 5.04 -5.43 36.29
CA PHE A 55 5.23 -4.33 35.34
C PHE A 55 3.94 -3.93 34.60
N GLY A 56 2.77 -4.46 35.03
CA GLY A 56 1.51 -4.21 34.37
C GLY A 56 1.32 -4.95 33.03
N TYR A 57 2.16 -5.95 32.75
CA TYR A 57 2.07 -6.76 31.56
C TYR A 57 1.46 -8.13 31.87
N PHE A 58 0.29 -8.42 31.31
CA PHE A 58 -0.48 -9.64 31.57
C PHE A 58 -0.54 -10.51 30.32
N PRO A 59 0.41 -11.46 30.12
CA PRO A 59 0.43 -12.32 28.95
C PRO A 59 -0.81 -13.22 28.90
N LYS A 60 -1.32 -13.46 27.69
CA LYS A 60 -2.43 -14.40 27.45
C LYS A 60 -1.94 -15.56 26.61
N ALA A 61 -1.67 -16.72 27.25
CA ALA A 61 -1.18 -17.90 26.59
C ALA A 61 -2.07 -18.35 25.43
N SER A 62 -3.40 -18.35 25.60
CA SER A 62 -4.37 -18.71 24.57
C SER A 62 -4.38 -17.81 23.33
N LYS A 63 -3.79 -16.60 23.42
CA LYS A 63 -3.59 -15.68 22.28
C LYS A 63 -2.17 -15.71 21.75
N SER A 64 -1.25 -16.40 22.45
CA SER A 64 0.15 -16.52 22.06
C SER A 64 0.37 -17.70 21.11
N TRP A 65 1.33 -17.55 20.22
CA TRP A 65 1.62 -18.52 19.16
C TRP A 65 3.08 -18.87 19.12
N LEU A 66 3.36 -20.16 19.04
CA LEU A 66 4.68 -20.71 18.79
C LEU A 66 4.74 -21.27 17.37
N VAL A 67 5.52 -20.61 16.52
CA VAL A 67 5.74 -21.05 15.13
C VAL A 67 7.01 -21.89 15.09
N VAL A 68 6.89 -23.13 14.65
CA VAL A 68 8.01 -24.08 14.61
C VAL A 68 8.11 -24.75 13.24
N LYS A 69 9.29 -25.33 12.98
CA LYS A 69 9.46 -26.21 11.82
C LYS A 69 8.75 -27.55 12.05
N GLU A 70 8.39 -28.23 10.96
CA GLU A 70 7.65 -29.49 10.98
C GLU A 70 8.31 -30.54 11.89
N GLU A 71 9.64 -30.70 11.74
CA GLU A 71 10.44 -31.65 12.51
C GLU A 71 10.50 -31.36 14.01
N LYS A 72 10.09 -30.15 14.43
CA LYS A 72 10.06 -29.71 15.83
C LYS A 72 8.66 -29.65 16.44
N TYR A 73 7.64 -29.99 15.66
CA TYR A 73 6.24 -29.82 16.09
C TYR A 73 5.91 -30.66 17.33
N GLN A 74 6.22 -31.96 17.31
CA GLN A 74 5.93 -32.84 18.42
C GLN A 74 6.75 -32.51 19.68
N GLU A 75 8.02 -32.14 19.50
CA GLU A 75 8.88 -31.67 20.59
C GLU A 75 8.28 -30.38 21.23
N ALA A 76 7.82 -29.44 20.41
CA ALA A 76 7.19 -28.21 20.87
C ALA A 76 5.90 -28.47 21.66
N LEU A 77 5.03 -29.37 21.19
CA LEU A 77 3.82 -29.77 21.90
C LEU A 77 4.15 -30.36 23.29
N ASN A 78 5.18 -31.19 23.38
CA ASN A 78 5.58 -31.80 24.65
C ASN A 78 6.15 -30.76 25.63
N ILE A 79 7.02 -29.86 25.15
CA ILE A 79 7.67 -28.84 26.00
C ILE A 79 6.66 -27.81 26.51
N PHE A 80 5.67 -27.44 25.67
CA PHE A 80 4.66 -26.43 26.01
C PHE A 80 3.33 -27.04 26.47
N ALA A 81 3.26 -28.36 26.76
CA ALA A 81 2.02 -29.06 27.13
C ALA A 81 1.31 -28.51 28.38
N ASP A 82 2.05 -27.88 29.27
CA ASP A 82 1.54 -27.24 30.51
C ASP A 82 1.17 -25.76 30.30
N THR A 83 1.05 -25.29 29.07
CA THR A 83 0.62 -23.96 28.69
C THR A 83 -0.56 -24.01 27.73
N GLU A 84 -1.30 -22.91 27.61
CA GLU A 84 -2.33 -22.75 26.59
C GLU A 84 -1.80 -22.11 25.30
N ILE A 85 -0.46 -22.10 25.09
CA ILE A 85 0.15 -21.52 23.88
C ILE A 85 -0.22 -22.38 22.66
N ASN A 86 -0.65 -21.71 21.60
CA ASN A 86 -0.94 -22.38 20.35
C ASN A 86 0.35 -22.72 19.60
N VAL A 87 0.50 -23.94 19.10
CA VAL A 87 1.65 -24.37 18.32
C VAL A 87 1.25 -24.57 16.87
N THR A 88 2.02 -24.05 15.93
CA THR A 88 1.75 -24.16 14.49
C THR A 88 3.03 -24.34 13.68
N THR A 89 2.91 -25.06 12.56
CA THR A 89 3.99 -25.20 11.56
C THR A 89 3.70 -24.37 10.29
N ALA A 90 2.45 -23.98 10.06
CA ALA A 90 2.08 -23.16 8.92
C ALA A 90 2.58 -21.71 9.04
N GLY A 91 2.48 -21.17 10.24
CA GLY A 91 2.84 -19.79 10.55
C GLY A 91 1.70 -19.00 11.14
N ARG A 92 1.96 -17.73 11.43
CA ARG A 92 0.99 -16.80 12.00
C ARG A 92 1.24 -15.36 11.60
N LYS A 93 0.17 -14.58 11.50
CA LYS A 93 0.29 -13.11 11.35
C LYS A 93 0.99 -12.52 12.57
N TYR A 94 1.92 -11.61 12.34
CA TYR A 94 2.64 -10.87 13.37
C TYR A 94 2.87 -9.43 12.90
N LEU A 95 2.41 -8.45 13.67
CA LEU A 95 2.53 -7.02 13.35
C LEU A 95 2.05 -6.67 11.93
N GLY A 96 1.00 -7.33 11.44
CA GLY A 96 0.46 -7.12 10.09
C GLY A 96 1.25 -7.81 8.95
N GLY A 97 2.43 -8.37 9.25
CA GLY A 97 3.15 -9.29 8.37
C GLY A 97 2.83 -10.74 8.68
N PHE A 98 3.62 -11.66 8.15
CA PHE A 98 3.46 -13.09 8.36
C PHE A 98 4.81 -13.74 8.71
N VAL A 99 4.81 -14.61 9.72
CA VAL A 99 5.96 -15.41 10.13
C VAL A 99 5.60 -16.89 9.97
N GLY A 100 6.29 -17.62 9.09
CA GLY A 100 5.99 -19.02 8.83
C GLY A 100 6.40 -19.49 7.45
N LYS A 101 5.75 -20.55 6.97
CA LYS A 101 5.93 -21.10 5.64
C LYS A 101 5.34 -20.19 4.57
N ARG A 102 5.84 -20.34 3.33
CA ARG A 102 5.36 -19.56 2.17
C ARG A 102 3.87 -19.80 1.90
N GLU A 103 3.45 -21.05 1.97
CA GLU A 103 2.06 -21.45 1.73
C GLU A 103 1.10 -20.75 2.71
N GLY A 104 1.43 -20.73 4.00
CA GLY A 104 0.65 -20.02 5.01
C GLY A 104 0.65 -18.49 4.82
N SER A 105 1.75 -17.94 4.30
CA SER A 105 1.80 -16.53 3.90
C SER A 105 0.88 -16.25 2.71
N GLU A 106 0.87 -17.11 1.70
CA GLU A 106 0.00 -16.98 0.53
C GLU A 106 -1.48 -17.07 0.91
N GLU A 107 -1.86 -18.02 1.79
CA GLU A 107 -3.22 -18.14 2.34
C GLU A 107 -3.63 -16.86 3.08
N TYR A 108 -2.75 -16.34 3.94
CA TYR A 108 -3.02 -15.09 4.68
C TYR A 108 -3.22 -13.90 3.73
N VAL A 109 -2.42 -13.78 2.67
CA VAL A 109 -2.59 -12.76 1.63
C VAL A 109 -3.93 -12.93 0.93
N GLN A 110 -4.29 -14.17 0.59
CA GLN A 110 -5.53 -14.47 -0.11
C GLN A 110 -6.77 -14.08 0.71
N GLU A 111 -6.75 -14.35 2.03
CA GLU A 111 -7.84 -13.93 2.94
C GLU A 111 -8.01 -12.41 2.94
N LEU A 112 -6.91 -11.66 3.11
CA LEU A 112 -6.94 -10.20 3.08
C LEU A 112 -7.39 -9.65 1.74
N GLN A 113 -6.92 -10.26 0.65
CA GLN A 113 -7.29 -9.86 -0.70
C GLN A 113 -8.79 -10.03 -0.97
N ASN A 114 -9.40 -11.10 -0.51
CA ASN A 114 -10.84 -11.34 -0.66
C ASN A 114 -11.65 -10.20 -0.01
N ASP A 115 -11.24 -9.76 1.19
CA ASP A 115 -11.86 -8.60 1.85
C ASP A 115 -11.63 -7.30 1.06
N TRP A 116 -10.43 -7.08 0.53
CA TRP A 116 -10.12 -5.89 -0.28
C TRP A 116 -10.89 -5.89 -1.60
N ILE A 117 -11.02 -7.03 -2.27
CA ILE A 117 -11.81 -7.16 -3.50
C ILE A 117 -13.27 -6.79 -3.21
N SER A 118 -13.87 -7.33 -2.15
CA SER A 118 -15.24 -6.99 -1.77
C SER A 118 -15.43 -5.49 -1.53
N GLN A 119 -14.49 -4.85 -0.81
CA GLN A 119 -14.52 -3.41 -0.58
C GLN A 119 -14.34 -2.59 -1.88
N LEU A 120 -13.46 -3.06 -2.78
CA LEU A 120 -13.23 -2.40 -4.07
C LEU A 120 -14.43 -2.52 -5.00
N GLU A 121 -15.16 -3.63 -4.95
CA GLU A 121 -16.42 -3.79 -5.70
C GLU A 121 -17.49 -2.80 -5.22
N VAL A 122 -17.64 -2.63 -3.89
CA VAL A 122 -18.54 -1.61 -3.32
C VAL A 122 -18.10 -0.22 -3.78
N LEU A 123 -16.81 0.08 -3.74
CA LEU A 123 -16.29 1.37 -4.20
C LEU A 123 -16.53 1.59 -5.69
N SER A 124 -16.48 0.52 -6.49
CA SER A 124 -16.78 0.56 -7.93
C SER A 124 -18.25 0.89 -8.19
N GLU A 125 -19.18 0.35 -7.37
CA GLU A 125 -20.60 0.72 -7.47
C GLU A 125 -20.84 2.19 -7.10
N ILE A 126 -20.19 2.68 -6.03
CA ILE A 126 -20.25 4.11 -5.67
C ILE A 126 -19.71 4.99 -6.81
N ALA A 127 -18.63 4.57 -7.46
CA ALA A 127 -18.02 5.32 -8.56
C ALA A 127 -18.96 5.55 -9.76
N LYS A 128 -19.96 4.69 -9.94
CA LYS A 128 -20.96 4.86 -11.01
C LYS A 128 -21.84 6.10 -10.81
N SER A 129 -22.04 6.56 -9.58
CA SER A 129 -22.79 7.77 -9.24
C SER A 129 -21.89 8.94 -8.83
N GLU A 130 -20.85 8.66 -8.03
CA GLU A 130 -19.97 9.63 -7.39
C GLU A 130 -18.48 9.34 -7.71
N PRO A 131 -18.06 9.48 -8.99
CA PRO A 131 -16.74 9.02 -9.43
C PRO A 131 -15.58 9.78 -8.77
N GLN A 132 -15.70 11.09 -8.52
CA GLN A 132 -14.66 11.86 -7.85
C GLN A 132 -14.47 11.41 -6.40
N ALA A 133 -15.56 11.21 -5.66
CA ALA A 133 -15.51 10.76 -4.27
C ALA A 133 -14.91 9.35 -4.17
N ALA A 134 -15.31 8.43 -5.04
CA ALA A 134 -14.77 7.08 -5.10
C ALA A 134 -13.28 7.06 -5.48
N TYR A 135 -12.87 7.86 -6.47
CA TYR A 135 -11.46 8.03 -6.84
C TYR A 135 -10.63 8.56 -5.66
N THR A 136 -11.12 9.58 -4.97
CA THR A 136 -10.43 10.13 -3.80
C THR A 136 -10.36 9.13 -2.65
N ALA A 137 -11.45 8.40 -2.36
CA ALA A 137 -11.46 7.36 -1.34
C ALA A 137 -10.46 6.23 -1.66
N PHE A 138 -10.32 5.88 -2.93
CA PHE A 138 -9.31 4.92 -3.39
C PHE A 138 -7.90 5.47 -3.19
N THR A 139 -7.59 6.65 -3.75
CA THR A 139 -6.21 7.19 -3.80
C THR A 139 -5.71 7.72 -2.46
N ALA A 140 -6.58 8.34 -1.65
CA ALA A 140 -6.20 8.88 -0.34
C ALA A 140 -6.30 7.87 0.81
N GLY A 141 -7.03 6.78 0.64
CA GLY A 141 -7.31 5.82 1.71
C GLY A 141 -7.06 4.37 1.32
N PHE A 142 -7.91 3.82 0.48
CA PHE A 142 -7.98 2.38 0.23
C PHE A 142 -6.66 1.76 -0.23
N GLN A 143 -5.97 2.37 -1.21
CA GLN A 143 -4.70 1.84 -1.74
C GLN A 143 -3.58 1.72 -0.69
N HIS A 144 -3.64 2.47 0.41
CA HIS A 144 -2.61 2.44 1.45
C HIS A 144 -2.67 1.16 2.30
N LYS A 145 -3.80 0.47 2.35
CA LYS A 145 -3.92 -0.86 2.99
C LYS A 145 -2.95 -1.85 2.34
N MET A 146 -2.95 -1.92 1.00
CA MET A 146 -2.08 -2.81 0.25
C MET A 146 -0.61 -2.40 0.31
N THR A 147 -0.33 -1.09 0.39
CA THR A 147 1.04 -0.58 0.43
C THR A 147 1.83 -1.08 1.65
N TYR A 148 1.21 -1.15 2.84
CA TYR A 148 1.88 -1.74 4.01
C TYR A 148 2.20 -3.21 3.77
N PHE A 149 1.27 -3.92 3.20
CA PHE A 149 1.31 -5.35 3.00
C PHE A 149 2.43 -5.78 2.03
N ILE A 150 2.49 -5.17 0.85
CA ILE A 150 3.53 -5.45 -0.16
C ILE A 150 4.95 -5.06 0.31
N ARG A 151 5.08 -4.25 1.37
CA ARG A 151 6.36 -3.91 2.01
C ARG A 151 6.82 -4.93 3.02
N THR A 152 5.95 -5.76 3.54
CA THR A 152 6.23 -6.69 4.64
C THR A 152 6.26 -8.14 4.20
N ILE A 153 5.61 -8.49 3.10
CA ILE A 153 5.53 -9.86 2.59
C ILE A 153 6.21 -9.95 1.22
N PRO A 154 7.24 -10.82 1.10
CA PRO A 154 7.92 -11.05 -0.17
C PRO A 154 7.03 -11.83 -1.14
N ASP A 155 7.37 -11.79 -2.44
CA ASP A 155 6.81 -12.62 -3.51
C ASP A 155 5.27 -12.59 -3.61
N SER A 156 4.64 -11.46 -3.22
CA SER A 156 3.19 -11.33 -3.18
C SER A 156 2.56 -10.99 -4.56
N SER A 157 3.34 -10.76 -5.60
CA SER A 157 2.86 -10.29 -6.91
C SER A 157 1.82 -11.24 -7.53
N ARG A 158 2.07 -12.56 -7.49
CA ARG A 158 1.13 -13.55 -8.05
C ARG A 158 -0.21 -13.56 -7.33
N VAL A 159 -0.17 -13.44 -6.02
CA VAL A 159 -1.37 -13.51 -5.19
C VAL A 159 -2.24 -12.27 -5.41
N LEU A 160 -1.65 -11.11 -5.70
CA LEU A 160 -2.38 -9.85 -5.91
C LEU A 160 -2.95 -9.65 -7.32
N LYS A 161 -2.73 -10.59 -8.25
CA LYS A 161 -3.30 -10.52 -9.59
C LYS A 161 -4.84 -10.33 -9.60
N PRO A 162 -5.66 -11.08 -8.82
CA PRO A 162 -7.11 -10.89 -8.83
C PRO A 162 -7.53 -9.47 -8.38
N LEU A 163 -6.75 -8.80 -7.53
CA LEU A 163 -7.02 -7.41 -7.16
C LEU A 163 -6.80 -6.46 -8.35
N ASP A 164 -5.72 -6.67 -9.12
CA ASP A 164 -5.46 -5.90 -10.35
C ASP A 164 -6.55 -6.17 -11.40
N ASP A 165 -7.05 -7.41 -11.50
CA ASP A 165 -8.14 -7.77 -12.41
C ASP A 165 -9.42 -6.99 -12.05
N VAL A 166 -9.82 -6.94 -10.77
CA VAL A 166 -10.99 -6.16 -10.32
C VAL A 166 -10.80 -4.65 -10.53
N LEU A 167 -9.59 -4.12 -10.30
CA LEU A 167 -9.27 -2.73 -10.63
C LEU A 167 -9.51 -2.44 -12.11
N ASN A 168 -9.02 -3.30 -12.99
CA ASN A 168 -9.10 -3.11 -14.44
C ASN A 168 -10.51 -3.32 -14.98
N GLU A 169 -11.26 -4.30 -14.45
CA GLU A 169 -12.56 -4.69 -14.98
C GLU A 169 -13.74 -3.93 -14.37
N LYS A 170 -13.61 -3.45 -13.12
CA LYS A 170 -14.72 -2.82 -12.40
C LYS A 170 -14.43 -1.37 -12.01
N PHE A 171 -13.37 -1.11 -11.24
CA PHE A 171 -13.14 0.21 -10.67
C PHE A 171 -12.73 1.24 -11.73
N ILE A 172 -11.71 0.95 -12.54
CA ILE A 172 -11.26 1.88 -13.59
C ILE A 172 -12.38 2.22 -14.57
N PRO A 173 -13.14 1.26 -15.13
CA PRO A 173 -14.28 1.59 -15.97
C PRO A 173 -15.33 2.44 -15.26
N ALA A 174 -15.60 2.20 -13.97
CA ALA A 174 -16.57 2.98 -13.21
C ALA A 174 -16.15 4.46 -13.04
N VAL A 175 -14.85 4.72 -12.78
CA VAL A 175 -14.32 6.10 -12.63
C VAL A 175 -14.02 6.80 -13.96
N THR A 176 -14.06 6.08 -15.11
CA THR A 176 -13.72 6.61 -16.44
C THR A 176 -14.89 6.55 -17.43
N GLU A 177 -16.13 6.44 -16.95
CA GLU A 177 -17.35 6.30 -17.77
C GLU A 177 -17.28 5.12 -18.76
N GLY A 178 -16.64 4.02 -18.39
CA GLY A 178 -16.46 2.85 -19.26
C GLY A 178 -15.57 3.15 -20.48
N HIS A 179 -14.56 4.01 -20.31
CA HIS A 179 -13.54 4.17 -21.34
C HIS A 179 -12.80 2.84 -21.56
N ILE A 180 -12.66 2.46 -22.83
CA ILE A 180 -11.91 1.25 -23.18
C ILE A 180 -10.43 1.55 -23.08
N MET A 181 -9.78 1.02 -22.03
CA MET A 181 -8.37 1.24 -21.78
C MET A 181 -7.50 0.48 -22.77
N SER A 182 -6.64 1.20 -23.49
CA SER A 182 -5.49 0.58 -24.13
C SER A 182 -4.41 0.28 -23.06
N ASP A 183 -3.46 -0.59 -23.41
CA ASP A 183 -2.29 -0.85 -22.52
C ASP A 183 -1.54 0.44 -22.19
N ALA A 184 -1.42 1.35 -23.16
CA ALA A 184 -0.78 2.65 -22.97
C ALA A 184 -1.58 3.56 -22.00
N ASP A 185 -2.92 3.57 -22.11
CA ASP A 185 -3.77 4.31 -21.15
C ASP A 185 -3.62 3.72 -19.75
N ARG A 186 -3.68 2.38 -19.61
CA ARG A 186 -3.53 1.71 -18.31
C ARG A 186 -2.18 2.00 -17.67
N GLU A 187 -1.14 1.98 -18.48
CA GLU A 187 0.21 2.32 -18.04
C GLU A 187 0.32 3.79 -17.63
N LEU A 188 -0.28 4.72 -18.37
CA LEU A 188 -0.27 6.15 -18.07
C LEU A 188 -1.02 6.45 -16.77
N ILE A 189 -2.25 5.92 -16.57
CA ILE A 189 -3.01 6.17 -15.35
C ILE A 189 -2.38 5.54 -14.10
N SER A 190 -1.46 4.57 -14.26
CA SER A 190 -0.71 4.01 -13.14
C SER A 190 0.37 4.97 -12.60
N LEU A 191 0.81 5.93 -13.40
CA LEU A 191 1.76 6.94 -12.96
C LEU A 191 1.15 7.88 -11.92
N PRO A 192 1.99 8.45 -11.03
CA PRO A 192 1.56 9.52 -10.13
C PRO A 192 0.94 10.71 -10.88
N VAL A 193 0.02 11.42 -10.24
CA VAL A 193 -0.69 12.58 -10.82
C VAL A 193 0.27 13.64 -11.36
N ARG A 194 1.43 13.87 -10.69
CA ARG A 194 2.46 14.82 -11.15
C ARG A 194 3.14 14.43 -12.47
N PHE A 195 3.01 13.18 -12.91
CA PHE A 195 3.47 12.68 -14.20
C PHE A 195 2.34 12.55 -15.24
N GLY A 196 1.19 13.13 -14.93
CA GLY A 196 0.01 13.07 -15.79
C GLY A 196 -0.89 11.84 -15.56
N GLY A 197 -0.54 10.94 -14.65
CA GLY A 197 -1.35 9.76 -14.31
C GLY A 197 -2.52 10.06 -13.37
N LEU A 198 -3.15 8.99 -12.88
CA LEU A 198 -4.19 9.00 -11.84
C LEU A 198 -3.69 8.40 -10.52
N GLY A 199 -2.49 7.83 -10.48
CA GLY A 199 -1.97 7.15 -9.31
C GLY A 199 -2.71 5.85 -8.96
N ILE A 200 -3.38 5.22 -9.94
CA ILE A 200 -4.03 3.91 -9.76
C ILE A 200 -3.01 2.82 -10.10
N PRO A 201 -2.39 2.18 -9.11
CA PRO A 201 -1.25 1.31 -9.34
C PRO A 201 -1.60 0.03 -10.08
N VAL A 202 -0.56 -0.69 -10.54
CA VAL A 202 -0.58 -2.11 -10.87
C VAL A 202 0.18 -2.81 -9.75
N TYR A 203 -0.53 -3.52 -8.88
CA TYR A 203 0.07 -4.09 -7.66
C TYR A 203 1.11 -5.15 -7.96
N GLN A 204 0.90 -5.95 -9.01
CA GLN A 204 1.89 -6.92 -9.45
C GLN A 204 3.26 -6.29 -9.77
N GLU A 205 3.27 -5.08 -10.36
CA GLU A 205 4.52 -4.35 -10.67
C GLU A 205 5.14 -3.68 -9.43
N LEU A 206 4.33 -3.43 -8.40
CA LEU A 206 4.78 -2.72 -7.20
C LEU A 206 5.43 -3.63 -6.17
N CYS A 207 4.97 -4.88 -6.04
CA CYS A 207 5.30 -5.76 -4.93
C CYS A 207 6.80 -5.88 -4.67
N ASP A 208 7.55 -6.33 -5.65
CA ASP A 208 8.99 -6.60 -5.46
C ASP A 208 9.75 -5.32 -5.16
N ARG A 209 9.45 -4.26 -5.90
CA ARG A 209 10.09 -2.95 -5.70
C ARG A 209 9.82 -2.37 -4.31
N GLU A 210 8.59 -2.43 -3.84
CA GLU A 210 8.24 -1.86 -2.53
C GLU A 210 8.78 -2.72 -1.38
N PHE A 211 8.84 -4.05 -1.55
CA PHE A 211 9.50 -4.93 -0.61
C PHE A 211 11.01 -4.64 -0.51
N ASP A 212 11.70 -4.51 -1.64
CA ASP A 212 13.12 -4.17 -1.67
C ASP A 212 13.40 -2.78 -1.10
N ASN A 213 12.56 -1.80 -1.40
CA ASN A 213 12.63 -0.47 -0.80
C ASN A 213 12.47 -0.52 0.73
N SER A 214 11.55 -1.34 1.25
CA SER A 214 11.36 -1.55 2.68
C SER A 214 12.60 -2.19 3.31
N ARG A 215 13.19 -3.19 2.66
CA ARG A 215 14.44 -3.82 3.10
C ARG A 215 15.62 -2.84 3.10
N LYS A 216 15.70 -1.98 2.08
CA LYS A 216 16.71 -0.92 2.00
C LYS A 216 16.53 0.12 3.10
N ALA A 217 15.30 0.57 3.34
CA ALA A 217 14.99 1.53 4.41
C ALA A 217 15.38 1.01 5.81
N THR A 218 15.24 -0.31 6.04
CA THR A 218 15.54 -0.94 7.34
C THR A 218 16.93 -1.57 7.42
N GLN A 219 17.79 -1.36 6.43
CA GLN A 219 19.09 -2.06 6.33
C GLN A 219 20.05 -1.77 7.49
N LEU A 220 19.96 -0.61 8.13
CA LEU A 220 20.79 -0.28 9.29
C LEU A 220 20.26 -0.92 10.58
N LEU A 221 18.96 -0.90 10.78
CA LEU A 221 18.30 -1.37 12.00
C LEU A 221 18.21 -2.89 12.07
N ARG A 222 17.84 -3.56 10.98
CA ARG A 222 17.60 -5.00 10.95
C ARG A 222 18.77 -5.87 11.46
N PRO A 223 20.04 -5.66 11.02
CA PRO A 223 21.17 -6.41 11.55
C PRO A 223 21.37 -6.20 13.05
N LYS A 224 21.07 -5.00 13.55
CA LYS A 224 21.22 -4.65 14.97
C LYS A 224 20.16 -5.34 15.84
N ILE A 225 18.91 -5.41 15.35
CA ILE A 225 17.87 -6.21 16.00
C ILE A 225 18.27 -7.68 16.06
N VAL A 226 18.77 -8.25 14.96
CA VAL A 226 19.23 -9.65 14.90
C VAL A 226 20.42 -9.89 15.83
N ALA A 227 21.36 -8.96 15.91
CA ALA A 227 22.49 -9.02 16.84
C ALA A 227 22.11 -8.77 18.29
N GLN A 228 20.88 -8.25 18.56
CA GLN A 228 20.45 -7.78 19.88
C GLN A 228 21.39 -6.71 20.46
N ASP A 229 21.84 -5.80 19.58
CA ASP A 229 22.76 -4.71 19.93
C ASP A 229 22.04 -3.63 20.76
N SER A 230 22.31 -3.63 22.07
CA SER A 230 21.72 -2.66 23.01
C SER A 230 22.37 -1.27 22.94
N GLN A 231 23.49 -1.14 22.22
CA GLN A 231 24.23 0.11 22.06
C GLN A 231 23.97 0.74 20.68
N PHE A 232 22.91 0.30 19.99
CA PHE A 232 22.58 0.86 18.69
C PHE A 232 22.19 2.32 18.78
N GLU A 233 22.91 3.15 18.06
CA GLU A 233 22.59 4.56 17.86
C GLU A 233 22.03 4.79 16.46
N HIS A 234 20.96 5.59 16.38
CA HIS A 234 20.36 5.99 15.09
C HIS A 234 21.27 6.95 14.33
N ASN A 235 21.71 6.55 13.15
CA ASN A 235 22.40 7.43 12.22
C ASN A 235 21.37 8.16 11.34
N GLN A 236 20.78 9.22 11.89
CA GLN A 236 19.73 10.00 11.21
C GLN A 236 20.19 10.57 9.86
N VAL A 237 21.48 10.91 9.70
CA VAL A 237 22.01 11.40 8.44
C VAL A 237 21.93 10.30 7.38
N ARG A 238 22.44 9.11 7.71
CA ARG A 238 22.46 7.98 6.78
C ARG A 238 21.04 7.47 6.48
N GLU A 239 20.15 7.47 7.46
CA GLU A 239 18.73 7.12 7.29
C GLU A 239 18.05 8.04 6.27
N ARG A 240 18.24 9.37 6.40
CA ARG A 240 17.72 10.36 5.44
C ARG A 240 18.33 10.23 4.05
N GLU A 241 19.60 9.86 3.95
CA GLU A 241 20.24 9.57 2.67
C GLU A 241 19.59 8.37 1.99
N ILE A 242 19.36 7.26 2.72
CA ILE A 242 18.69 6.07 2.21
C ILE A 242 17.27 6.39 1.74
N GLU A 243 16.51 7.16 2.52
CA GLU A 243 15.17 7.60 2.14
C GLU A 243 15.20 8.46 0.86
N ARG A 244 16.19 9.32 0.72
CA ARG A 244 16.41 10.13 -0.49
C ARG A 244 16.72 9.24 -1.68
N GLU A 245 17.66 8.29 -1.55
CA GLU A 245 18.00 7.33 -2.60
C GLU A 245 16.78 6.53 -3.08
N ILE A 246 15.93 6.05 -2.16
CA ILE A 246 14.70 5.34 -2.49
C ILE A 246 13.74 6.25 -3.26
N ARG A 247 13.60 7.50 -2.84
CA ARG A 247 12.73 8.49 -3.50
C ARG A 247 13.21 8.81 -4.90
N GLU A 248 14.51 9.05 -5.07
CA GLU A 248 15.14 9.34 -6.35
C GLU A 248 15.03 8.15 -7.32
N ALA A 249 15.22 6.92 -6.82
CA ALA A 249 15.04 5.71 -7.61
C ALA A 249 13.59 5.55 -8.11
N ARG A 250 12.58 5.79 -7.25
CA ARG A 250 11.16 5.80 -7.65
C ARG A 250 10.86 6.88 -8.69
N GLU A 251 11.41 8.07 -8.49
CA GLU A 251 11.25 9.20 -9.40
C GLU A 251 11.83 8.86 -10.78
N SER A 252 13.06 8.31 -10.83
CA SER A 252 13.74 7.91 -12.06
C SER A 252 12.97 6.81 -12.79
N THR A 253 12.45 5.81 -12.07
CA THR A 253 11.60 4.75 -12.67
C THR A 253 10.34 5.34 -13.31
N ASN A 254 9.66 6.27 -12.63
CA ASN A 254 8.46 6.89 -13.18
C ASN A 254 8.75 7.78 -14.39
N LYS A 255 9.89 8.51 -14.39
CA LYS A 255 10.34 9.30 -15.54
C LYS A 255 10.62 8.41 -16.74
N LEU A 256 11.37 7.34 -16.55
CA LEU A 256 11.66 6.39 -17.62
C LEU A 256 10.38 5.75 -18.18
N LYS A 257 9.44 5.36 -17.31
CA LYS A 257 8.13 4.84 -17.73
C LYS A 257 7.38 5.87 -18.57
N LEU A 258 7.35 7.13 -18.13
CA LEU A 258 6.71 8.21 -18.90
C LEU A 258 7.41 8.46 -20.24
N GLU A 259 8.74 8.48 -20.31
CA GLU A 259 9.48 8.66 -21.55
C GLU A 259 9.15 7.56 -22.57
N ASN A 260 9.12 6.30 -22.12
CA ASN A 260 8.72 5.17 -22.95
C ASN A 260 7.26 5.29 -23.44
N LEU A 261 6.35 5.74 -22.58
CA LEU A 261 4.97 6.02 -22.99
C LEU A 261 4.90 7.14 -24.03
N ARG A 262 5.62 8.24 -23.81
CA ARG A 262 5.63 9.40 -24.70
C ARG A 262 6.13 9.05 -26.11
N SER A 263 7.01 8.07 -26.26
CA SER A 263 7.44 7.59 -27.60
C SER A 263 6.30 6.98 -28.42
N ARG A 264 5.22 6.52 -27.76
CA ARG A 264 4.02 5.91 -28.36
C ARG A 264 2.82 6.86 -28.44
N MET A 265 2.93 8.07 -27.87
CA MET A 265 1.87 9.08 -27.87
C MET A 265 1.87 9.93 -29.14
N THR A 266 0.68 10.35 -29.58
CA THR A 266 0.53 11.41 -30.57
C THR A 266 1.00 12.76 -30.00
N ASP A 267 1.26 13.73 -30.87
CA ASP A 267 1.67 15.06 -30.41
C ASP A 267 0.61 15.78 -29.58
N GLU A 268 -0.67 15.52 -29.86
CA GLU A 268 -1.78 16.03 -29.05
C GLU A 268 -1.81 15.42 -27.65
N GLN A 269 -1.57 14.10 -27.54
CA GLN A 269 -1.48 13.43 -26.25
C GLN A 269 -0.27 13.90 -25.45
N LYS A 270 0.89 14.09 -26.10
CA LYS A 270 2.09 14.65 -25.45
C LYS A 270 1.79 16.05 -24.88
N ARG A 271 1.16 16.91 -25.69
CA ARG A 271 0.78 18.24 -25.26
C ARG A 271 -0.21 18.22 -24.10
N ALA A 272 -1.21 17.35 -24.13
CA ALA A 272 -2.17 17.20 -23.03
C ALA A 272 -1.48 16.71 -21.76
N ASN A 273 -0.56 15.76 -21.89
CA ASN A 273 0.26 15.29 -20.77
C ASN A 273 1.15 16.39 -20.19
N ASP A 274 1.80 17.24 -21.03
CA ASP A 274 2.61 18.37 -20.58
C ASP A 274 1.76 19.39 -19.81
N LEU A 275 0.56 19.73 -20.32
CA LEU A 275 -0.38 20.63 -19.64
C LEU A 275 -0.84 20.08 -18.31
N SER A 276 -1.08 18.78 -18.22
CA SER A 276 -1.51 18.10 -16.98
C SER A 276 -0.48 18.12 -15.87
N GLN A 277 0.80 18.31 -16.20
CA GLN A 277 1.92 18.38 -15.26
C GLN A 277 2.21 19.81 -14.76
N LEU A 278 1.56 20.81 -15.34
CA LEU A 278 1.72 22.19 -14.87
C LEU A 278 1.23 22.35 -13.43
N LYS A 279 1.86 23.25 -12.69
CA LYS A 279 1.49 23.54 -11.30
C LYS A 279 0.01 23.91 -11.20
N GLY A 280 -0.74 23.19 -10.39
CA GLY A 280 -2.16 23.42 -10.17
C GLY A 280 -3.11 22.75 -11.18
N ALA A 281 -2.65 22.35 -12.37
CA ALA A 281 -3.50 21.76 -13.41
C ALA A 281 -4.21 20.46 -12.97
N SER A 282 -3.64 19.76 -12.00
CA SER A 282 -4.16 18.50 -11.47
C SER A 282 -4.70 18.62 -10.03
N ALA A 283 -4.90 19.84 -9.51
CA ALA A 283 -5.35 20.06 -8.13
C ALA A 283 -6.72 19.39 -7.87
N TRP A 284 -7.62 19.39 -8.83
CA TRP A 284 -8.95 18.77 -8.75
C TRP A 284 -8.91 17.24 -8.53
N LEU A 285 -7.78 16.56 -8.83
CA LEU A 285 -7.55 15.14 -8.56
C LEU A 285 -6.97 14.89 -7.17
N THR A 286 -6.27 15.87 -6.60
CA THR A 286 -5.53 15.72 -5.34
C THR A 286 -6.16 16.44 -4.16
N SER A 287 -7.14 17.31 -4.40
CA SER A 287 -7.93 17.96 -3.36
C SER A 287 -9.07 17.05 -2.91
N LEU A 288 -9.38 17.09 -1.61
CA LEU A 288 -10.59 16.42 -1.10
C LEU A 288 -11.83 17.09 -1.70
N PRO A 289 -12.84 16.33 -2.16
CA PRO A 289 -14.07 16.87 -2.72
C PRO A 289 -15.00 17.38 -1.59
N LEU A 290 -14.62 18.51 -1.00
CA LEU A 290 -15.40 19.17 0.05
C LEU A 290 -16.46 20.08 -0.60
N LYS A 291 -17.71 19.82 -0.29
CA LYS A 291 -18.85 20.55 -0.87
C LYS A 291 -18.86 22.01 -0.41
N GLU A 292 -18.53 22.25 0.85
CA GLU A 292 -18.47 23.59 1.45
C GLU A 292 -17.42 24.48 0.79
N GLU A 293 -16.36 23.87 0.25
CA GLU A 293 -15.27 24.57 -0.43
C GLU A 293 -15.45 24.67 -1.94
N GLY A 294 -16.52 24.11 -2.48
CA GLY A 294 -16.77 24.08 -3.92
C GLY A 294 -15.85 23.17 -4.72
N PHE A 295 -15.20 22.19 -4.09
CA PHE A 295 -14.25 21.27 -4.76
C PHE A 295 -14.90 20.01 -5.31
N VAL A 296 -16.23 19.89 -5.22
CA VAL A 296 -16.98 18.75 -5.75
C VAL A 296 -17.29 18.98 -7.21
N LEU A 297 -16.79 18.10 -8.06
CA LEU A 297 -17.24 17.96 -9.44
C LEU A 297 -18.43 16.99 -9.46
N ASN A 298 -19.48 17.34 -10.19
CA ASN A 298 -20.52 16.35 -10.46
C ASN A 298 -19.98 15.24 -11.38
N LYS A 299 -20.72 14.15 -11.47
CA LYS A 299 -20.34 12.97 -12.27
C LYS A 299 -19.87 13.31 -13.68
N ARG A 300 -20.63 14.20 -14.37
CA ARG A 300 -20.33 14.57 -15.74
C ARG A 300 -19.08 15.43 -15.84
N GLU A 301 -18.96 16.44 -14.97
CA GLU A 301 -17.78 17.30 -14.92
C GLU A 301 -16.50 16.49 -14.68
N PHE A 302 -16.57 15.49 -13.80
CA PHE A 302 -15.42 14.62 -13.53
C PHE A 302 -15.01 13.80 -14.76
N PHE A 303 -15.98 13.20 -15.45
CA PHE A 303 -15.70 12.43 -16.67
C PHE A 303 -15.22 13.31 -17.83
N ASP A 304 -15.82 14.48 -18.02
CA ASP A 304 -15.40 15.43 -19.05
C ASP A 304 -13.97 15.94 -18.76
N ALA A 305 -13.64 16.21 -17.49
CA ALA A 305 -12.29 16.60 -17.08
C ALA A 305 -11.25 15.51 -17.37
N LEU A 306 -11.57 14.23 -17.13
CA LEU A 306 -10.72 13.11 -17.50
C LEU A 306 -10.57 12.98 -19.02
N ALA A 307 -11.67 13.10 -19.76
CA ALA A 307 -11.65 13.03 -21.21
C ALA A 307 -10.76 14.12 -21.82
N VAL A 308 -10.85 15.36 -21.32
CA VAL A 308 -9.95 16.46 -21.74
C VAL A 308 -8.48 16.13 -21.39
N ARG A 309 -8.23 15.69 -20.16
CA ARG A 309 -6.88 15.37 -19.65
C ARG A 309 -6.16 14.35 -20.51
N TYR A 310 -6.87 13.31 -20.95
CA TYR A 310 -6.30 12.18 -21.68
C TYR A 310 -6.58 12.18 -23.18
N ARG A 311 -7.29 13.19 -23.67
CA ARG A 311 -7.76 13.27 -25.07
C ARG A 311 -8.67 12.10 -25.45
N TRP A 312 -9.43 11.60 -24.48
CA TRP A 312 -10.45 10.60 -24.74
C TRP A 312 -11.67 11.21 -25.41
N THR A 313 -12.44 10.38 -26.10
CA THR A 313 -13.67 10.82 -26.76
C THR A 313 -14.74 11.18 -25.72
N MET A 314 -15.24 12.40 -25.77
CA MET A 314 -16.37 12.84 -24.97
C MET A 314 -17.66 12.27 -25.52
N LYS A 315 -18.41 11.51 -24.71
CA LYS A 315 -19.60 10.77 -25.19
C LYS A 315 -20.82 11.63 -25.48
N ARG A 316 -20.85 12.87 -25.01
CA ARG A 316 -22.08 13.72 -25.04
C ARG A 316 -21.86 15.09 -25.64
N LEU A 317 -20.86 15.26 -26.47
CA LEU A 317 -20.68 16.49 -27.20
C LEU A 317 -21.77 16.61 -28.27
N PRO A 318 -22.40 17.79 -28.44
CA PRO A 318 -23.29 18.04 -29.57
C PRO A 318 -22.51 17.86 -30.88
N LEU A 319 -23.15 17.33 -31.90
CA LEU A 319 -22.52 17.08 -33.20
C LEU A 319 -21.98 18.38 -33.81
N ASN A 320 -22.67 19.50 -33.60
CA ASN A 320 -22.28 20.81 -34.10
C ASN A 320 -22.24 21.83 -32.96
N CYS A 321 -21.32 22.79 -33.04
CA CYS A 321 -21.26 23.90 -32.11
C CYS A 321 -22.50 24.81 -32.22
N SER A 322 -23.15 25.07 -31.09
CA SER A 322 -24.30 25.98 -31.01
C SER A 322 -23.92 27.48 -31.00
N CYS A 323 -22.61 27.81 -31.04
CA CYS A 323 -22.11 29.18 -30.95
C CYS A 323 -22.41 30.03 -32.21
N GLY A 324 -22.96 29.46 -33.27
CA GLY A 324 -23.33 30.17 -34.52
C GLY A 324 -22.14 30.68 -35.35
N VAL A 325 -20.96 30.69 -34.82
CA VAL A 325 -19.76 31.28 -35.46
C VAL A 325 -19.01 30.26 -36.33
N HIS A 326 -19.09 28.97 -35.99
CA HIS A 326 -18.40 27.93 -36.73
C HIS A 326 -19.30 26.71 -36.91
N ASN A 327 -19.70 26.46 -38.13
CA ASN A 327 -20.42 25.26 -38.54
C ASN A 327 -19.46 24.05 -38.58
N ARG A 328 -18.70 23.82 -37.49
CA ARG A 328 -17.71 22.76 -37.37
C ARG A 328 -18.17 21.72 -36.34
N PRO A 329 -17.83 20.45 -36.55
CA PRO A 329 -18.09 19.42 -35.55
C PRO A 329 -17.39 19.75 -34.23
N CYS A 330 -18.11 19.62 -33.10
CA CYS A 330 -17.54 19.93 -31.76
C CYS A 330 -16.29 19.11 -31.41
N ASN A 331 -16.14 17.93 -32.02
CA ASN A 331 -14.98 17.06 -31.84
C ASN A 331 -13.73 17.48 -32.64
N ALA A 332 -13.86 18.41 -33.60
CA ALA A 332 -12.77 18.91 -34.43
C ALA A 332 -12.02 20.13 -33.83
N MET A 333 -12.47 20.63 -32.68
CA MET A 333 -11.85 21.79 -32.03
C MET A 333 -10.86 21.31 -30.97
N PRO A 334 -9.58 21.78 -30.97
CA PRO A 334 -8.61 21.46 -29.92
C PRO A 334 -9.03 21.92 -28.52
N PHE A 335 -10.08 22.76 -28.43
CA PHE A 335 -10.65 23.30 -27.19
C PHE A 335 -12.19 23.35 -27.29
N GLY A 336 -12.87 22.22 -27.40
CA GLY A 336 -14.33 22.14 -27.40
C GLY A 336 -15.02 22.83 -26.19
N TRP A 337 -14.28 23.23 -25.18
CA TRP A 337 -14.71 23.95 -23.99
C TRP A 337 -14.97 25.43 -24.19
N LEU A 338 -14.34 26.10 -25.16
CA LEU A 338 -14.53 27.54 -25.39
C LEU A 338 -15.90 27.87 -25.96
N CYS A 339 -16.64 26.91 -26.51
CA CYS A 339 -17.99 27.11 -26.97
C CYS A 339 -19.05 27.16 -25.86
N TYR A 340 -18.73 26.75 -24.64
CA TYR A 340 -19.66 26.78 -23.51
C TYR A 340 -19.58 28.05 -22.64
N GLN A 341 -18.62 28.94 -22.87
CA GLN A 341 -18.34 30.10 -22.01
C GLN A 341 -18.66 31.45 -22.62
N THR A 342 -19.38 31.51 -23.72
CA THR A 342 -19.96 32.82 -24.19
C THR A 342 -21.46 32.81 -23.95
N PRO A 343 -21.97 33.82 -23.20
CA PRO A 343 -23.39 33.96 -22.89
C PRO A 343 -24.26 34.11 -24.13
#